data_fc2988ec702618cb2f9331a9b39f1225
#
_entry.id   fc2988ec702618cb2f9331a9b39f1225
#
_cell.length_a   1.000
_cell.length_b   1.000
_cell.length_c   1.000
_cell.angle_alpha   90.00
_cell.angle_beta   90.00
_cell.angle_gamma   90.00
#
_symmetry.space_group_name_H-M   'P 1'
#
loop_
_entity.id
_entity.type
_entity.pdbx_description
1 polymer ?
#
loop_
_entity_poly.entity_id
_entity_poly.type
_entity_poly.pdbx_seq_one_letter_code
_entity_poly.pdbx_strand_id
1 'polypeptide(L)'
;MRKTAAAILFVFLCVPALAGAAGPSLAIVFPLEGPAGPTDLQWLGEGIAVSLSGQLRNGELASMDRSDRIRLVESLDLPPGAQLSRGSMIRVGQQAGADYVVMGSYSGSEKSLRVAVRVLEVKTLKLSGEMVANGSLSTLPQMENELAWLILRNNGFGKATSRRQFQERIRKVPNSAYAFYVESLNSPSDTEQIQLLRRAVQAHQDFPEAQFALGRLYFSRKDCATAMPHLLLGQNGTNRQTESDFMRATCRVEQNEPLDAIEPLTQLAQSSRSFAVLNNLGVAYLRKGDTDQGLKHILEAQTLAPTDATVALNLALIYYVQGNHAASMAVLEPACSAHPKNGMLEFLMGVVLKARNENPRAEEATGEARKLGIKVDRLEAEDPRGWSRVIFSLDDFSQ
;
A
#
# COMPACT_ATOMS: atom_id res chain seq x y z
N MET A 1 42.79 -58.64 33.31
CA MET A 1 41.62 -57.92 32.75
C MET A 1 41.75 -56.44 33.16
N ARG A 2 42.29 -55.64 32.25
CA ARG A 2 42.45 -54.17 32.47
C ARG A 2 41.35 -53.45 31.67
N LYS A 3 40.46 -52.73 32.33
CA LYS A 3 39.43 -51.89 31.75
C LYS A 3 40.04 -50.49 31.44
N THR A 4 40.19 -50.15 30.21
CA THR A 4 40.55 -48.81 29.73
C THR A 4 39.26 -47.95 29.64
N ALA A 5 39.16 -46.92 30.45
CA ALA A 5 38.12 -45.91 30.33
C ALA A 5 38.53 -44.84 29.32
N ALA A 6 37.76 -44.67 28.27
CA ALA A 6 37.93 -43.59 27.28
C ALA A 6 37.20 -42.33 27.81
N ALA A 7 37.96 -41.27 28.07
CA ALA A 7 37.45 -39.97 28.41
C ALA A 7 37.06 -39.23 27.09
N ILE A 8 35.75 -38.93 26.95
CA ILE A 8 35.24 -38.11 25.87
C ILE A 8 35.38 -36.64 26.28
N LEU A 9 36.28 -35.96 25.59
CA LEU A 9 36.50 -34.51 25.77
C LEU A 9 35.44 -33.75 24.96
N PHE A 10 34.44 -33.17 25.64
CA PHE A 10 33.49 -32.25 25.02
C PHE A 10 34.17 -30.87 24.79
N VAL A 11 34.56 -30.60 23.55
CA VAL A 11 34.99 -29.28 23.13
C VAL A 11 33.74 -28.41 22.93
N PHE A 12 33.46 -27.52 23.88
CA PHE A 12 32.50 -26.44 23.70
C PHE A 12 33.04 -25.44 22.66
N LEU A 13 32.59 -25.57 21.42
CA LEU A 13 32.75 -24.52 20.43
C LEU A 13 31.84 -23.35 20.86
N CYS A 14 32.44 -22.33 21.48
CA CYS A 14 31.81 -21.00 21.62
C CYS A 14 31.66 -20.41 20.21
N VAL A 15 30.50 -20.57 19.61
CA VAL A 15 30.11 -19.79 18.43
C VAL A 15 29.84 -18.37 18.96
N PRO A 16 30.60 -17.34 18.53
CA PRO A 16 30.25 -15.97 18.89
C PRO A 16 28.85 -15.71 18.28
N ALA A 17 27.89 -15.37 19.14
CA ALA A 17 26.62 -14.84 18.71
C ALA A 17 26.94 -13.61 17.84
N LEU A 18 26.73 -13.73 16.53
CA LEU A 18 26.66 -12.59 15.64
C LEU A 18 25.58 -11.67 16.22
N ALA A 19 26.02 -10.58 16.86
CA ALA A 19 25.14 -9.49 17.23
C ALA A 19 24.49 -9.03 15.92
N GLY A 20 23.25 -9.46 15.67
CA GLY A 20 22.46 -9.02 14.56
C GLY A 20 22.47 -7.49 14.58
N ALA A 21 22.82 -6.85 13.47
CA ALA A 21 22.70 -5.42 13.34
C ALA A 21 21.26 -5.06 13.74
N ALA A 22 21.11 -4.32 14.84
CA ALA A 22 19.82 -3.81 15.25
C ALA A 22 19.24 -3.04 14.06
N GLY A 23 18.03 -3.41 13.63
CA GLY A 23 17.33 -2.68 12.58
C GLY A 23 17.23 -1.18 12.92
N PRO A 24 16.90 -0.32 11.96
CA PRO A 24 16.72 1.09 12.23
C PRO A 24 15.67 1.28 13.33
N SER A 25 15.98 2.17 14.29
CA SER A 25 15.03 2.49 15.37
C SER A 25 13.71 3.01 14.79
N LEU A 26 12.59 2.50 15.32
CA LEU A 26 11.24 2.82 14.84
C LEU A 26 10.50 3.73 15.83
N ALA A 27 9.88 4.78 15.31
CA ALA A 27 8.97 5.65 16.05
C ALA A 27 7.53 5.53 15.54
N ILE A 28 6.56 5.68 16.45
CA ILE A 28 5.14 5.87 16.12
C ILE A 28 4.72 7.24 16.60
N VAL A 29 4.18 8.05 15.71
CA VAL A 29 3.60 9.35 16.05
C VAL A 29 2.09 9.22 16.11
N PHE A 30 1.48 9.45 17.27
CA PHE A 30 0.04 9.46 17.44
C PHE A 30 -0.54 10.84 17.15
N PRO A 31 -1.82 10.92 16.72
CA PRO A 31 -2.53 12.19 16.60
C PRO A 31 -2.44 12.98 17.90
N LEU A 32 -2.17 14.28 17.80
CA LEU A 32 -2.08 15.15 18.96
C LEU A 32 -3.49 15.49 19.48
N GLU A 33 -3.61 15.54 20.80
CA GLU A 33 -4.86 15.91 21.48
C GLU A 33 -5.15 17.40 21.29
N GLY A 34 -6.33 17.70 20.76
CA GLY A 34 -6.82 19.08 20.61
C GLY A 34 -7.80 19.51 21.68
N PRO A 35 -8.24 20.78 21.65
CA PRO A 35 -9.31 21.25 22.51
C PRO A 35 -10.61 20.49 22.26
N ALA A 36 -11.41 20.31 23.33
CA ALA A 36 -12.69 19.64 23.23
C ALA A 36 -13.70 20.47 22.41
N GLY A 37 -14.50 19.78 21.59
CA GLY A 37 -15.56 20.37 20.78
C GLY A 37 -15.16 20.63 19.31
N PRO A 38 -16.16 20.94 18.47
CA PRO A 38 -15.91 21.17 17.04
C PRO A 38 -15.15 22.48 16.84
N THR A 39 -14.03 22.41 16.14
CA THR A 39 -13.23 23.58 15.74
C THR A 39 -12.74 23.38 14.31
N ASP A 40 -12.50 24.46 13.58
CA ASP A 40 -11.90 24.44 12.24
C ASP A 40 -10.45 23.88 12.26
N LEU A 41 -9.91 23.62 13.46
CA LEU A 41 -8.55 23.14 13.69
C LEU A 41 -8.49 21.64 14.05
N GLN A 42 -9.59 20.89 13.99
CA GLN A 42 -9.60 19.45 14.35
C GLN A 42 -8.62 18.61 13.53
N TRP A 43 -8.37 18.98 12.28
CA TRP A 43 -7.40 18.30 11.42
C TRP A 43 -5.96 18.39 11.93
N LEU A 44 -5.63 19.37 12.80
CA LEU A 44 -4.26 19.61 13.28
C LEU A 44 -3.68 18.39 14.00
N GLY A 45 -4.46 17.69 14.81
CA GLY A 45 -3.97 16.54 15.56
C GLY A 45 -3.34 15.47 14.64
N GLU A 46 -4.07 15.04 13.64
CA GLU A 46 -3.61 14.09 12.64
C GLU A 46 -2.60 14.72 11.68
N GLY A 47 -2.81 15.97 11.26
CA GLY A 47 -1.92 16.69 10.35
C GLY A 47 -0.51 16.84 10.91
N ILE A 48 -0.37 17.24 12.17
CA ILE A 48 0.92 17.31 12.84
C ILE A 48 1.58 15.93 12.96
N ALA A 49 0.79 14.89 13.28
CA ALA A 49 1.32 13.53 13.39
C ALA A 49 1.87 13.01 12.05
N VAL A 50 1.14 13.22 10.95
CA VAL A 50 1.58 12.87 9.58
C VAL A 50 2.84 13.64 9.18
N SER A 51 2.86 14.95 9.44
CA SER A 51 4.01 15.80 9.15
C SER A 51 5.24 15.39 9.96
N LEU A 52 5.11 15.20 11.27
CA LEU A 52 6.22 14.76 12.13
C LEU A 52 6.74 13.37 11.70
N SER A 53 5.86 12.40 11.40
CA SER A 53 6.28 11.08 10.91
C SER A 53 7.14 11.20 9.65
N GLY A 54 6.75 12.04 8.68
CA GLY A 54 7.53 12.30 7.47
C GLY A 54 8.90 12.91 7.76
N GLN A 55 8.94 13.89 8.65
CA GLN A 55 10.19 14.59 9.00
C GLN A 55 11.16 13.72 9.82
N LEU A 56 10.66 12.83 10.69
CA LEU A 56 11.48 11.88 11.45
C LEU A 56 12.18 10.89 10.51
N ARG A 57 11.48 10.34 9.52
CA ARG A 57 12.06 9.46 8.49
C ARG A 57 13.22 10.13 7.75
N ASN A 58 13.06 11.38 7.40
CA ASN A 58 14.11 12.17 6.76
C ASN A 58 15.30 12.49 7.69
N GLY A 59 15.17 12.22 8.98
CA GLY A 59 16.15 12.51 10.04
C GLY A 59 16.81 11.27 10.67
N GLU A 60 16.86 10.14 9.96
CA GLU A 60 17.52 8.89 10.40
C GLU A 60 16.73 8.08 11.46
N LEU A 61 15.49 8.44 11.73
CA LEU A 61 14.59 7.68 12.61
C LEU A 61 13.43 7.14 11.78
N ALA A 62 13.37 5.81 11.60
CA ALA A 62 12.24 5.21 10.93
C ALA A 62 10.94 5.61 11.65
N SER A 63 9.90 5.89 10.90
CA SER A 63 8.59 6.25 11.47
C SER A 63 7.48 5.51 10.75
N MET A 64 6.58 4.94 11.54
CA MET A 64 5.43 4.21 11.03
C MET A 64 4.50 5.13 10.23
N ASP A 65 4.02 4.66 9.09
CA ASP A 65 3.03 5.37 8.30
C ASP A 65 1.65 5.37 8.99
N ARG A 66 0.83 6.37 8.63
CA ARG A 66 -0.53 6.47 9.16
C ARG A 66 -1.36 5.22 8.89
N SER A 67 -1.29 4.67 7.68
CA SER A 67 -2.05 3.47 7.30
C SER A 67 -1.67 2.26 8.14
N ASP A 68 -0.38 2.08 8.42
CA ASP A 68 0.13 0.98 9.24
C ASP A 68 -0.27 1.16 10.70
N ARG A 69 -0.17 2.41 11.20
CA ARG A 69 -0.64 2.75 12.55
C ARG A 69 -2.12 2.43 12.73
N ILE A 70 -2.97 2.78 11.76
CA ILE A 70 -4.41 2.51 11.83
C ILE A 70 -4.67 1.00 11.81
N ARG A 71 -4.08 0.25 10.87
CA ARG A 71 -4.24 -1.22 10.80
C ARG A 71 -3.80 -1.89 12.12
N LEU A 72 -2.71 -1.43 12.69
CA LEU A 72 -2.22 -1.96 13.97
C LEU A 72 -3.19 -1.64 15.11
N VAL A 73 -3.72 -0.42 15.18
CA VAL A 73 -4.72 -0.02 16.19
C VAL A 73 -5.98 -0.89 16.07
N GLU A 74 -6.47 -1.11 14.84
CA GLU A 74 -7.63 -1.97 14.55
C GLU A 74 -7.36 -3.44 14.93
N SER A 75 -6.16 -3.95 14.64
CA SER A 75 -5.77 -5.33 15.00
C SER A 75 -5.72 -5.59 16.51
N LEU A 76 -5.71 -4.54 17.32
CA LEU A 76 -5.74 -4.58 18.79
C LEU A 76 -7.14 -4.30 19.34
N ASP A 77 -8.19 -4.33 18.51
CA ASP A 77 -9.57 -4.02 18.85
C ASP A 77 -9.75 -2.62 19.47
N LEU A 78 -8.89 -1.68 19.08
CA LEU A 78 -9.00 -0.29 19.48
C LEU A 78 -9.75 0.50 18.38
N PRO A 79 -10.72 1.38 18.73
CA PRO A 79 -11.48 2.11 17.73
C PRO A 79 -10.56 3.03 16.91
N PRO A 80 -10.56 2.92 15.57
CA PRO A 80 -9.82 3.85 14.73
C PRO A 80 -10.36 5.28 14.91
N GLY A 81 -9.47 6.26 15.03
CA GLY A 81 -9.84 7.65 15.24
C GLY A 81 -10.22 8.02 16.69
N ALA A 82 -10.31 7.07 17.61
CA ALA A 82 -10.50 7.37 19.02
C ALA A 82 -9.22 7.96 19.64
N GLN A 83 -9.42 8.85 20.60
CA GLN A 83 -8.34 9.36 21.44
C GLN A 83 -7.81 8.23 22.34
N LEU A 84 -6.61 7.74 22.01
CA LEU A 84 -6.03 6.61 22.73
C LEU A 84 -5.45 7.05 24.08
N SER A 85 -5.71 6.26 25.12
CA SER A 85 -5.02 6.46 26.38
C SER A 85 -3.51 6.23 26.23
N ARG A 86 -2.71 6.81 27.11
CA ARG A 86 -1.26 6.58 27.13
C ARG A 86 -0.92 5.08 27.23
N GLY A 87 -1.68 4.31 28.01
CA GLY A 87 -1.50 2.86 28.12
C GLY A 87 -1.76 2.15 26.79
N SER A 88 -2.81 2.54 26.04
CA SER A 88 -3.10 2.01 24.73
C SER A 88 -1.99 2.35 23.71
N MET A 89 -1.47 3.57 23.73
CA MET A 89 -0.36 3.98 22.86
C MET A 89 0.91 3.16 23.13
N ILE A 90 1.21 2.87 24.41
CA ILE A 90 2.34 2.00 24.81
C ILE A 90 2.12 0.57 24.28
N ARG A 91 0.91 0.02 24.42
CA ARG A 91 0.56 -1.32 23.93
C ARG A 91 0.75 -1.41 22.41
N VAL A 92 0.28 -0.40 21.66
CA VAL A 92 0.50 -0.32 20.21
C VAL A 92 1.99 -0.25 19.89
N GLY A 93 2.77 0.57 20.61
CA GLY A 93 4.21 0.68 20.44
C GLY A 93 4.94 -0.66 20.67
N GLN A 94 4.57 -1.38 21.71
CA GLN A 94 5.14 -2.71 22.02
C GLN A 94 4.80 -3.74 20.93
N GLN A 95 3.55 -3.76 20.46
CA GLN A 95 3.11 -4.68 19.42
C GLN A 95 3.82 -4.40 18.07
N ALA A 96 4.11 -3.15 17.79
CA ALA A 96 4.85 -2.74 16.59
C ALA A 96 6.36 -3.01 16.68
N GLY A 97 6.89 -3.37 17.85
CA GLY A 97 8.33 -3.38 18.08
C GLY A 97 8.96 -1.99 17.98
N ALA A 98 8.18 -0.93 18.24
CA ALA A 98 8.68 0.44 18.17
C ALA A 98 9.58 0.75 19.37
N ASP A 99 10.65 1.52 19.11
CA ASP A 99 11.53 2.03 20.17
C ASP A 99 10.94 3.27 20.84
N TYR A 100 10.19 4.08 20.05
CA TYR A 100 9.69 5.38 20.50
C TYR A 100 8.21 5.55 20.15
N VAL A 101 7.47 6.16 21.08
CA VAL A 101 6.11 6.67 20.88
C VAL A 101 6.12 8.18 21.09
N VAL A 102 5.67 8.92 20.07
CA VAL A 102 5.50 10.37 20.14
C VAL A 102 4.03 10.66 20.40
N MET A 103 3.75 11.41 21.43
CA MET A 103 2.41 11.85 21.86
C MET A 103 2.45 13.32 22.22
N GLY A 104 1.30 13.99 22.22
CA GLY A 104 1.27 15.41 22.55
C GLY A 104 -0.11 16.02 22.44
N SER A 105 -0.15 17.34 22.53
CA SER A 105 -1.37 18.14 22.43
C SER A 105 -1.12 19.44 21.69
N TYR A 106 -2.20 20.04 21.19
CA TYR A 106 -2.18 21.40 20.70
C TYR A 106 -3.31 22.22 21.34
N SER A 107 -3.12 23.51 21.43
CA SER A 107 -4.10 24.45 22.01
C SER A 107 -3.94 25.85 21.41
N GLY A 108 -4.97 26.66 21.56
CA GLY A 108 -4.98 28.06 21.11
C GLY A 108 -5.90 28.28 19.91
N SER A 109 -5.51 29.20 19.05
CA SER A 109 -6.26 29.62 17.87
C SER A 109 -5.32 29.73 16.65
N GLU A 110 -5.88 30.05 15.48
CA GLU A 110 -5.06 30.27 14.26
C GLU A 110 -3.96 31.33 14.46
N LYS A 111 -4.22 32.35 15.26
CA LYS A 111 -3.27 33.45 15.51
C LYS A 111 -2.28 33.16 16.62
N SER A 112 -2.63 32.26 17.55
CA SER A 112 -1.78 31.92 18.70
C SER A 112 -1.94 30.42 18.99
N LEU A 113 -1.04 29.62 18.39
CA LEU A 113 -1.04 28.17 18.47
C LEU A 113 0.13 27.71 19.32
N ARG A 114 -0.15 26.81 20.25
CA ARG A 114 0.86 26.07 21.03
C ARG A 114 0.77 24.59 20.67
N VAL A 115 1.88 24.00 20.32
CA VAL A 115 2.01 22.56 20.08
C VAL A 115 3.07 22.00 21.04
N ALA A 116 2.71 20.95 21.77
CA ALA A 116 3.56 20.33 22.77
C ALA A 116 3.63 18.82 22.52
N VAL A 117 4.83 18.26 22.49
CA VAL A 117 5.05 16.83 22.28
C VAL A 117 5.97 16.26 23.34
N ARG A 118 5.82 14.96 23.61
CA ARG A 118 6.71 14.15 24.44
C ARG A 118 7.03 12.85 23.73
N VAL A 119 8.21 12.32 23.99
CA VAL A 119 8.64 11.03 23.47
C VAL A 119 8.72 10.03 24.63
N LEU A 120 8.07 8.90 24.46
CA LEU A 120 8.20 7.75 25.35
C LEU A 120 9.13 6.72 24.72
N GLU A 121 10.19 6.36 25.40
CA GLU A 121 11.01 5.20 25.06
C GLU A 121 10.27 3.92 25.51
N VAL A 122 9.85 3.07 24.57
CA VAL A 122 8.95 1.93 24.83
C VAL A 122 9.60 0.89 25.73
N LYS A 123 10.89 0.62 25.56
CA LYS A 123 11.62 -0.40 26.31
C LYS A 123 11.78 -0.05 27.80
N THR A 124 12.05 1.23 28.09
CA THR A 124 12.31 1.69 29.47
C THR A 124 11.09 2.35 30.10
N LEU A 125 10.06 2.62 29.34
CA LEU A 125 8.87 3.42 29.70
C LEU A 125 9.22 4.85 30.16
N LYS A 126 10.41 5.32 29.83
CA LYS A 126 10.87 6.66 30.17
C LYS A 126 10.23 7.69 29.26
N LEU A 127 9.56 8.67 29.87
CA LEU A 127 8.95 9.78 29.17
C LEU A 127 9.93 10.97 29.16
N SER A 128 10.12 11.60 28.01
CA SER A 128 10.91 12.81 27.87
C SER A 128 10.28 14.02 28.57
N GLY A 129 11.06 15.08 28.76
CA GLY A 129 10.50 16.40 29.00
C GLY A 129 9.62 16.86 27.84
N GLU A 130 8.79 17.83 28.10
CA GLU A 130 7.93 18.43 27.08
C GLU A 130 8.75 19.30 26.12
N MET A 131 8.54 19.09 24.82
CA MET A 131 9.09 19.91 23.75
C MET A 131 7.95 20.76 23.18
N VAL A 132 8.12 22.08 23.16
CA VAL A 132 7.05 23.03 22.85
C VAL A 132 7.46 23.93 21.70
N ALA A 133 6.54 24.11 20.75
CA ALA A 133 6.61 25.16 19.75
C ALA A 133 5.40 26.08 19.88
N ASN A 134 5.65 27.39 19.82
CA ASN A 134 4.61 28.42 19.85
C ASN A 134 4.67 29.23 18.56
N GLY A 135 3.51 29.60 18.03
CA GLY A 135 3.42 30.35 16.79
C GLY A 135 1.99 30.62 16.38
N SER A 136 1.71 30.56 15.11
CA SER A 136 0.38 30.68 14.50
C SER A 136 0.17 29.58 13.47
N LEU A 137 -1.05 29.43 12.98
CA LEU A 137 -1.33 28.48 11.89
C LEU A 137 -0.46 28.76 10.67
N SER A 138 -0.17 30.01 10.33
CA SER A 138 0.69 30.37 9.21
C SER A 138 2.16 29.90 9.39
N THR A 139 2.62 29.74 10.62
CA THR A 139 3.98 29.24 10.95
C THR A 139 3.98 27.77 11.38
N LEU A 140 2.88 27.04 11.20
CA LEU A 140 2.78 25.63 11.57
C LEU A 140 3.89 24.76 10.96
N PRO A 141 4.25 24.86 9.64
CA PRO A 141 5.32 24.07 9.08
C PRO A 141 6.68 24.27 9.77
N GLN A 142 6.97 25.50 10.23
CA GLN A 142 8.18 25.79 10.98
C GLN A 142 8.13 25.19 12.39
N MET A 143 6.96 25.22 13.04
CA MET A 143 6.74 24.60 14.35
C MET A 143 6.91 23.08 14.30
N GLU A 144 6.32 22.43 13.29
CA GLU A 144 6.46 21.00 13.02
C GLU A 144 7.92 20.61 12.81
N ASN A 145 8.65 21.39 12.02
CA ASN A 145 10.07 21.16 11.73
C ASN A 145 10.94 21.32 12.99
N GLU A 146 10.67 22.33 13.81
CA GLU A 146 11.37 22.52 15.08
C GLU A 146 11.14 21.36 16.05
N LEU A 147 9.90 20.92 16.20
CA LEU A 147 9.55 19.78 17.06
C LEU A 147 10.21 18.49 16.56
N ALA A 148 10.20 18.22 15.26
CA ALA A 148 10.88 17.06 14.69
C ALA A 148 12.39 17.11 14.95
N TRP A 149 13.02 18.28 14.79
CA TRP A 149 14.44 18.48 15.12
C TRP A 149 14.72 18.19 16.60
N LEU A 150 13.90 18.71 17.53
CA LEU A 150 14.04 18.47 18.95
C LEU A 150 13.87 16.98 19.31
N ILE A 151 12.89 16.30 18.69
CA ILE A 151 12.69 14.85 18.87
C ILE A 151 13.95 14.10 18.45
N LEU A 152 14.46 14.35 17.25
CA LEU A 152 15.64 13.67 16.73
C LEU A 152 16.85 13.90 17.63
N ARG A 153 17.16 15.14 17.99
CA ARG A 153 18.35 15.49 18.75
C ARG A 153 18.33 14.95 20.17
N ASN A 154 17.18 15.03 20.85
CA ASN A 154 17.04 14.54 22.22
C ASN A 154 17.13 13.00 22.32
N ASN A 155 16.90 12.30 21.21
CA ASN A 155 17.00 10.83 21.15
C ASN A 155 18.27 10.36 20.39
N GLY A 156 19.21 11.24 20.11
CA GLY A 156 20.52 10.88 19.56
C GLY A 156 20.60 10.71 18.05
N PHE A 157 19.51 11.09 17.33
CA PHE A 157 19.41 11.04 15.86
C PHE A 157 19.76 12.38 15.19
N GLY A 158 19.78 12.40 13.87
CA GLY A 158 20.01 13.60 13.06
C GLY A 158 21.44 14.17 13.20
N LYS A 159 22.42 13.36 13.58
CA LYS A 159 23.79 13.83 13.80
C LYS A 159 24.50 14.27 12.52
N ALA A 160 24.17 13.59 11.40
CA ALA A 160 24.76 13.88 10.10
C ALA A 160 24.17 15.15 9.43
N THR A 161 23.00 15.63 9.90
CA THR A 161 22.30 16.78 9.32
C THR A 161 22.46 18.01 10.21
N SER A 162 22.86 19.13 9.66
CA SER A 162 22.87 20.39 10.39
C SER A 162 21.45 20.96 10.57
N ARG A 163 21.22 21.80 11.60
CA ARG A 163 19.91 22.45 11.82
C ARG A 163 19.45 23.24 10.59
N ARG A 164 20.38 23.93 9.91
CA ARG A 164 20.08 24.69 8.70
C ARG A 164 19.56 23.79 7.57
N GLN A 165 20.27 22.69 7.29
CA GLN A 165 19.85 21.72 6.28
C GLN A 165 18.51 21.07 6.63
N PHE A 166 18.24 20.84 7.91
CA PHE A 166 16.96 20.30 8.35
C PHE A 166 15.82 21.33 8.16
N GLN A 167 16.08 22.60 8.42
CA GLN A 167 15.13 23.70 8.19
C GLN A 167 14.77 23.89 6.70
N GLU A 168 15.65 23.52 5.77
CA GLU A 168 15.36 23.57 4.34
C GLU A 168 14.30 22.52 3.90
N ARG A 169 14.00 21.54 4.76
CA ARG A 169 12.99 20.48 4.54
C ARG A 169 11.58 20.87 5.02
N ILE A 170 11.36 22.13 5.36
CA ILE A 170 10.04 22.63 5.78
C ILE A 170 9.02 22.38 4.67
N ARG A 171 7.85 21.86 5.06
CA ARG A 171 6.72 21.65 4.14
C ARG A 171 6.36 22.95 3.42
N LYS A 172 6.35 22.91 2.11
CA LYS A 172 6.02 24.06 1.24
C LYS A 172 4.55 24.16 0.89
N VAL A 173 3.78 23.08 1.12
CA VAL A 173 2.33 23.03 0.84
C VAL A 173 1.61 23.99 1.79
N PRO A 174 0.76 24.91 1.30
CA PRO A 174 -0.05 25.79 2.12
C PRO A 174 -0.94 25.04 3.09
N ASN A 175 -1.16 25.58 4.29
CA ASN A 175 -1.95 24.92 5.32
C ASN A 175 -3.40 24.67 4.88
N SER A 176 -4.00 25.53 4.04
CA SER A 176 -5.33 25.29 3.49
C SER A 176 -5.40 24.06 2.59
N ALA A 177 -4.41 23.85 1.71
CA ALA A 177 -4.32 22.64 0.89
C ALA A 177 -4.02 21.40 1.75
N TYR A 178 -3.15 21.54 2.74
CA TYR A 178 -2.79 20.47 3.66
C TYR A 178 -3.96 20.04 4.54
N ALA A 179 -4.79 20.99 5.01
CA ALA A 179 -6.00 20.69 5.77
C ALA A 179 -6.95 19.77 4.98
N PHE A 180 -7.26 20.09 3.72
CA PHE A 180 -8.10 19.23 2.87
C PHE A 180 -7.51 17.82 2.68
N TYR A 181 -6.20 17.72 2.53
CA TYR A 181 -5.53 16.43 2.45
C TYR A 181 -5.71 15.62 3.74
N VAL A 182 -5.47 16.22 4.91
CA VAL A 182 -5.63 15.54 6.21
C VAL A 182 -7.08 15.18 6.50
N GLU A 183 -8.02 16.05 6.18
CA GLU A 183 -9.45 15.77 6.28
C GLU A 183 -9.84 14.58 5.41
N SER A 184 -9.29 14.49 4.20
CA SER A 184 -9.53 13.33 3.31
C SER A 184 -9.07 12.01 3.92
N LEU A 185 -7.96 12.02 4.67
CA LEU A 185 -7.46 10.83 5.35
C LEU A 185 -8.40 10.31 6.45
N ASN A 186 -9.24 11.17 7.00
CA ASN A 186 -10.18 10.86 8.07
C ASN A 186 -11.61 10.59 7.58
N SER A 187 -11.89 10.84 6.29
CA SER A 187 -13.20 10.58 5.71
C SER A 187 -13.42 9.07 5.46
N PRO A 188 -14.56 8.52 5.88
CA PRO A 188 -14.89 7.11 5.63
C PRO A 188 -15.39 6.84 4.19
N SER A 189 -15.68 7.90 3.42
CA SER A 189 -16.28 7.81 2.09
C SER A 189 -15.28 8.14 0.99
N ASP A 190 -15.02 7.21 0.08
CA ASP A 190 -14.18 7.45 -1.11
C ASP A 190 -14.62 8.68 -1.92
N THR A 191 -15.93 8.93 -1.98
CA THR A 191 -16.47 10.07 -2.74
C THR A 191 -16.07 11.38 -2.06
N GLU A 192 -16.20 11.47 -0.75
CA GLU A 192 -15.78 12.61 0.04
C GLU A 192 -14.25 12.77 0.01
N GLN A 193 -13.50 11.67 0.15
CA GLN A 193 -12.04 11.67 0.01
C GLN A 193 -11.61 12.30 -1.33
N ILE A 194 -12.22 11.89 -2.44
CA ILE A 194 -11.93 12.45 -3.76
C ILE A 194 -12.25 13.95 -3.81
N GLN A 195 -13.37 14.38 -3.24
CA GLN A 195 -13.73 15.81 -3.22
C GLN A 195 -12.71 16.64 -2.44
N LEU A 196 -12.31 16.18 -1.26
CA LEU A 196 -11.33 16.86 -0.40
C LEU A 196 -9.95 16.87 -1.08
N LEU A 197 -9.51 15.76 -1.65
CA LEU A 197 -8.23 15.69 -2.37
C LEU A 197 -8.22 16.58 -3.62
N ARG A 198 -9.33 16.67 -4.36
CA ARG A 198 -9.45 17.62 -5.48
C ARG A 198 -9.30 19.06 -4.99
N ARG A 199 -9.90 19.42 -3.86
CA ARG A 199 -9.72 20.75 -3.26
C ARG A 199 -8.26 20.98 -2.85
N ALA A 200 -7.59 19.95 -2.29
CA ALA A 200 -6.19 20.03 -1.91
C ALA A 200 -5.28 20.32 -3.13
N VAL A 201 -5.44 19.57 -4.22
CA VAL A 201 -4.62 19.76 -5.44
C VAL A 201 -5.02 21.02 -6.22
N GLN A 202 -6.27 21.47 -6.13
CA GLN A 202 -6.70 22.75 -6.70
C GLN A 202 -6.07 23.93 -5.96
N ALA A 203 -5.97 23.85 -4.63
CA ALA A 203 -5.32 24.85 -3.80
C ALA A 203 -3.79 24.85 -3.96
N HIS A 204 -3.18 23.70 -4.28
CA HIS A 204 -1.76 23.57 -4.52
C HIS A 204 -1.48 22.36 -5.43
N GLN A 205 -1.18 22.63 -6.70
CA GLN A 205 -0.98 21.56 -7.70
C GLN A 205 0.27 20.71 -7.45
N ASP A 206 1.35 21.32 -6.95
CA ASP A 206 2.58 20.62 -6.54
C ASP A 206 2.44 20.06 -5.13
N PHE A 207 1.51 19.11 -4.98
CA PHE A 207 1.24 18.40 -3.74
C PHE A 207 1.27 16.88 -3.99
N PRO A 208 2.47 16.27 -4.03
CA PRO A 208 2.64 14.87 -4.43
C PRO A 208 1.81 13.88 -3.61
N GLU A 209 1.68 14.08 -2.29
CA GLU A 209 0.92 13.18 -1.43
C GLU A 209 -0.58 13.20 -1.77
N ALA A 210 -1.15 14.37 -2.04
CA ALA A 210 -2.55 14.49 -2.45
C ALA A 210 -2.77 13.96 -3.87
N GLN A 211 -1.83 14.20 -4.77
CA GLN A 211 -1.85 13.64 -6.13
C GLN A 211 -1.81 12.11 -6.08
N PHE A 212 -0.87 11.53 -5.32
CA PHE A 212 -0.77 10.08 -5.16
C PHE A 212 -2.06 9.48 -4.58
N ALA A 213 -2.63 10.09 -3.54
CA ALA A 213 -3.88 9.65 -2.92
C ALA A 213 -5.05 9.66 -3.91
N LEU A 214 -5.17 10.70 -4.74
CA LEU A 214 -6.16 10.76 -5.83
C LEU A 214 -5.93 9.64 -6.86
N GLY A 215 -4.70 9.48 -7.33
CA GLY A 215 -4.35 8.44 -8.28
C GLY A 215 -4.71 7.05 -7.76
N ARG A 216 -4.43 6.78 -6.50
CA ARG A 216 -4.76 5.52 -5.83
C ARG A 216 -6.27 5.27 -5.73
N LEU A 217 -7.07 6.29 -5.40
CA LEU A 217 -8.53 6.18 -5.34
C LEU A 217 -9.16 5.95 -6.72
N TYR A 218 -8.66 6.60 -7.77
CA TYR A 218 -9.13 6.33 -9.13
C TYR A 218 -8.69 4.96 -9.62
N PHE A 219 -7.48 4.52 -9.26
CA PHE A 219 -7.00 3.18 -9.56
C PHE A 219 -7.89 2.10 -8.92
N SER A 220 -8.26 2.23 -7.64
CA SER A 220 -9.17 1.28 -6.97
C SER A 220 -10.55 1.22 -7.63
N ARG A 221 -10.98 2.30 -8.28
CA ARG A 221 -12.20 2.37 -9.10
C ARG A 221 -12.01 1.88 -10.54
N LYS A 222 -10.80 1.42 -10.88
CA LYS A 222 -10.41 0.99 -12.23
C LYS A 222 -10.50 2.10 -13.28
N ASP A 223 -10.52 3.35 -12.85
CA ASP A 223 -10.49 4.53 -13.71
C ASP A 223 -9.04 4.92 -14.01
N CYS A 224 -8.40 4.12 -14.85
CA CYS A 224 -7.00 4.32 -15.24
C CYS A 224 -6.76 5.64 -15.97
N ALA A 225 -7.74 6.11 -16.75
CA ALA A 225 -7.61 7.36 -17.49
C ALA A 225 -7.43 8.56 -16.54
N THR A 226 -8.23 8.59 -15.47
CA THR A 226 -8.13 9.66 -14.46
C THR A 226 -6.99 9.40 -13.48
N ALA A 227 -6.66 8.12 -13.15
CA ALA A 227 -5.60 7.78 -12.21
C ALA A 227 -4.21 8.20 -12.70
N MET A 228 -3.89 7.95 -13.98
CA MET A 228 -2.54 8.10 -14.54
C MET A 228 -1.91 9.49 -14.35
N PRO A 229 -2.56 10.63 -14.69
CA PRO A 229 -1.96 11.94 -14.47
C PRO A 229 -1.65 12.22 -13.00
N HIS A 230 -2.51 11.79 -12.10
CA HIS A 230 -2.30 11.95 -10.66
C HIS A 230 -1.15 11.08 -10.14
N LEU A 231 -1.04 9.82 -10.58
CA LEU A 231 0.08 8.93 -10.23
C LEU A 231 1.42 9.46 -10.73
N LEU A 232 1.47 10.09 -11.91
CA LEU A 232 2.67 10.71 -12.44
C LEU A 232 3.12 11.92 -11.61
N LEU A 233 2.17 12.78 -11.19
CA LEU A 233 2.47 13.95 -10.37
C LEU A 233 2.82 13.55 -8.92
N GLY A 234 2.25 12.45 -8.43
CA GLY A 234 2.47 11.96 -7.07
C GLY A 234 3.75 11.15 -6.85
N GLN A 235 4.45 10.72 -7.91
CA GLN A 235 5.58 9.79 -7.80
C GLN A 235 6.77 10.33 -7.01
N ASN A 236 7.06 11.62 -7.09
CA ASN A 236 8.30 12.23 -6.57
C ASN A 236 8.24 12.66 -5.09
N GLY A 237 7.14 12.47 -4.39
CA GLY A 237 6.97 12.97 -3.02
C GLY A 237 6.61 11.92 -2.00
N THR A 238 6.48 10.67 -2.43
CA THR A 238 6.03 9.58 -1.57
C THR A 238 7.07 8.46 -1.48
N ASN A 239 7.17 7.82 -0.32
CA ASN A 239 7.98 6.60 -0.17
C ASN A 239 7.33 5.35 -0.80
N ARG A 240 6.33 5.55 -1.68
CA ARG A 240 5.50 4.51 -2.28
C ARG A 240 5.77 4.35 -3.77
N GLN A 241 7.04 4.46 -4.17
CA GLN A 241 7.44 4.33 -5.57
C GLN A 241 6.99 2.98 -6.16
N THR A 242 7.24 1.89 -5.45
CA THR A 242 6.86 0.52 -5.87
C THR A 242 5.35 0.38 -6.12
N GLU A 243 4.53 0.92 -5.20
CA GLU A 243 3.07 0.94 -5.33
C GLU A 243 2.63 1.81 -6.53
N SER A 244 3.25 2.98 -6.70
CA SER A 244 2.98 3.86 -7.85
C SER A 244 3.34 3.20 -9.17
N ASP A 245 4.48 2.55 -9.27
CA ASP A 245 4.94 1.85 -10.47
C ASP A 245 4.02 0.69 -10.83
N PHE A 246 3.55 -0.08 -9.83
CA PHE A 246 2.57 -1.13 -10.05
C PHE A 246 1.25 -0.59 -10.59
N MET A 247 0.70 0.45 -9.97
CA MET A 247 -0.57 1.05 -10.42
C MET A 247 -0.46 1.58 -11.84
N ARG A 248 0.62 2.27 -12.18
CA ARG A 248 0.86 2.82 -13.51
C ARG A 248 1.02 1.72 -14.55
N ALA A 249 1.82 0.70 -14.26
CA ALA A 249 2.02 -0.43 -15.16
C ALA A 249 0.73 -1.22 -15.38
N THR A 250 -0.05 -1.47 -14.31
CA THR A 250 -1.38 -2.11 -14.40
C THR A 250 -2.32 -1.29 -15.28
N CYS A 251 -2.35 0.03 -15.12
CA CYS A 251 -3.15 0.91 -15.97
C CYS A 251 -2.71 0.89 -17.43
N ARG A 252 -1.42 0.78 -17.73
CA ARG A 252 -0.92 0.62 -19.10
C ARG A 252 -1.44 -0.67 -19.74
N VAL A 253 -1.40 -1.79 -18.99
CA VAL A 253 -1.98 -3.05 -19.49
C VAL A 253 -3.48 -2.88 -19.73
N GLU A 254 -4.22 -2.28 -18.80
CA GLU A 254 -5.68 -2.10 -18.94
C GLU A 254 -6.05 -1.22 -20.14
N GLN A 255 -5.26 -0.20 -20.43
CA GLN A 255 -5.41 0.67 -21.59
C GLN A 255 -4.94 0.05 -22.91
N ASN A 256 -4.58 -1.25 -22.90
CA ASN A 256 -4.06 -2.00 -24.03
C ASN A 256 -2.71 -1.44 -24.57
N GLU A 257 -1.86 -0.97 -23.67
CA GLU A 257 -0.48 -0.52 -23.91
C GLU A 257 0.52 -1.49 -23.25
N PRO A 258 0.52 -2.82 -23.60
CA PRO A 258 1.27 -3.82 -22.88
C PRO A 258 2.79 -3.64 -22.97
N LEU A 259 3.30 -3.06 -24.03
CA LEU A 259 4.74 -2.85 -24.22
C LEU A 259 5.32 -1.91 -23.16
N ASP A 260 4.57 -0.87 -22.79
CA ASP A 260 4.99 0.12 -21.80
C ASP A 260 4.90 -0.40 -20.36
N ALA A 261 4.20 -1.55 -20.15
CA ALA A 261 4.02 -2.16 -18.86
C ALA A 261 5.01 -3.29 -18.55
N ILE A 262 5.56 -3.97 -19.57
CA ILE A 262 6.38 -5.18 -19.41
C ILE A 262 7.62 -4.88 -18.57
N GLU A 263 8.40 -3.86 -18.92
CA GLU A 263 9.64 -3.56 -18.21
C GLU A 263 9.39 -3.17 -16.74
N PRO A 264 8.48 -2.22 -16.40
CA PRO A 264 8.15 -1.92 -15.02
C PRO A 264 7.64 -3.13 -14.22
N LEU A 265 6.75 -3.96 -14.80
CA LEU A 265 6.25 -5.16 -14.13
C LEU A 265 7.36 -6.22 -13.95
N THR A 266 8.31 -6.32 -14.87
CA THR A 266 9.46 -7.23 -14.73
C THR A 266 10.35 -6.82 -13.57
N GLN A 267 10.65 -5.53 -13.42
CA GLN A 267 11.42 -5.00 -12.30
C GLN A 267 10.71 -5.22 -10.96
N LEU A 268 9.39 -5.00 -10.93
CA LEU A 268 8.57 -5.28 -9.76
C LEU A 268 8.55 -6.77 -9.40
N ALA A 269 8.46 -7.67 -10.38
CA ALA A 269 8.47 -9.12 -10.14
C ALA A 269 9.81 -9.63 -9.57
N GLN A 270 10.91 -8.93 -9.84
CA GLN A 270 12.23 -9.24 -9.27
C GLN A 270 12.36 -8.77 -7.81
N SER A 271 11.76 -7.64 -7.46
CA SER A 271 11.85 -7.03 -6.13
C SER A 271 10.76 -7.49 -5.17
N SER A 272 9.59 -7.85 -5.68
CA SER A 272 8.41 -8.25 -4.91
C SER A 272 7.69 -9.39 -5.62
N ARG A 273 7.70 -10.59 -5.04
CA ARG A 273 6.99 -11.76 -5.60
C ARG A 273 5.50 -11.68 -5.25
N SER A 274 4.79 -10.77 -5.88
CA SER A 274 3.36 -10.60 -5.77
C SER A 274 2.64 -11.38 -6.88
N PHE A 275 1.57 -12.11 -6.54
CA PHE A 275 0.76 -12.78 -7.56
C PHE A 275 0.07 -11.78 -8.50
N ALA A 276 -0.29 -10.59 -8.01
CA ALA A 276 -0.89 -9.54 -8.81
C ALA A 276 0.10 -8.99 -9.85
N VAL A 277 1.36 -8.75 -9.45
CA VAL A 277 2.43 -8.33 -10.38
C VAL A 277 2.67 -9.39 -11.45
N LEU A 278 2.81 -10.65 -11.06
CA LEU A 278 3.05 -11.76 -11.98
C LEU A 278 1.87 -11.98 -12.93
N ASN A 279 0.63 -11.92 -12.43
CA ASN A 279 -0.56 -11.98 -13.26
C ASN A 279 -0.58 -10.86 -14.30
N ASN A 280 -0.34 -9.61 -13.89
CA ASN A 280 -0.39 -8.47 -14.78
C ASN A 280 0.75 -8.48 -15.81
N LEU A 281 1.92 -8.99 -15.43
CA LEU A 281 3.03 -9.25 -16.36
C LEU A 281 2.66 -10.33 -17.39
N GLY A 282 2.06 -11.44 -16.95
CA GLY A 282 1.57 -12.50 -17.82
C GLY A 282 0.51 -12.00 -18.81
N VAL A 283 -0.44 -11.16 -18.33
CA VAL A 283 -1.45 -10.52 -19.18
C VAL A 283 -0.80 -9.56 -20.19
N ALA A 284 0.22 -8.80 -19.79
CA ALA A 284 0.94 -7.92 -20.71
C ALA A 284 1.61 -8.71 -21.85
N TYR A 285 2.28 -9.82 -21.53
CA TYR A 285 2.86 -10.71 -22.55
C TYR A 285 1.79 -11.35 -23.45
N LEU A 286 0.68 -11.82 -22.88
CA LEU A 286 -0.45 -12.37 -23.64
C LEU A 286 -1.00 -11.34 -24.64
N ARG A 287 -1.26 -10.11 -24.20
CA ARG A 287 -1.76 -9.04 -25.07
C ARG A 287 -0.75 -8.59 -26.12
N LYS A 288 0.55 -8.69 -25.83
CA LYS A 288 1.63 -8.51 -26.82
C LYS A 288 1.66 -9.63 -27.86
N GLY A 289 1.06 -10.80 -27.57
CA GLY A 289 1.07 -11.99 -28.42
C GLY A 289 2.15 -13.02 -28.06
N ASP A 290 2.90 -12.80 -27.00
CA ASP A 290 3.92 -13.72 -26.48
C ASP A 290 3.29 -14.65 -25.43
N THR A 291 2.58 -15.67 -25.91
CA THR A 291 1.82 -16.59 -25.07
C THR A 291 2.72 -17.45 -24.16
N ASP A 292 3.95 -17.72 -24.56
CA ASP A 292 4.86 -18.56 -23.78
C ASP A 292 5.38 -17.82 -22.55
N GLN A 293 5.81 -16.57 -22.71
CA GLN A 293 6.15 -15.73 -21.56
C GLN A 293 4.92 -15.43 -20.69
N GLY A 294 3.76 -15.21 -21.32
CA GLY A 294 2.49 -15.07 -20.60
C GLY A 294 2.20 -16.27 -19.72
N LEU A 295 2.27 -17.49 -20.27
CA LEU A 295 2.04 -18.74 -19.54
C LEU A 295 3.00 -18.90 -18.36
N LYS A 296 4.29 -18.64 -18.57
CA LYS A 296 5.30 -18.73 -17.51
C LYS A 296 4.89 -17.90 -16.29
N HIS A 297 4.59 -16.62 -16.48
CA HIS A 297 4.29 -15.73 -15.37
C HIS A 297 2.92 -15.99 -14.72
N ILE A 298 1.93 -16.42 -15.51
CA ILE A 298 0.62 -16.81 -14.93
C ILE A 298 0.74 -18.10 -14.10
N LEU A 299 1.57 -19.06 -14.50
CA LEU A 299 1.83 -20.26 -13.68
C LEU A 299 2.52 -19.91 -12.36
N GLU A 300 3.46 -18.97 -12.39
CA GLU A 300 4.07 -18.46 -11.15
C GLU A 300 3.03 -17.77 -10.26
N ALA A 301 2.14 -16.94 -10.83
CA ALA A 301 1.03 -16.31 -10.11
C ALA A 301 0.08 -17.36 -9.50
N GLN A 302 -0.28 -18.42 -10.25
CA GLN A 302 -1.12 -19.50 -9.74
C GLN A 302 -0.47 -20.23 -8.55
N THR A 303 0.84 -20.39 -8.55
CA THR A 303 1.55 -21.01 -7.41
C THR A 303 1.39 -20.18 -6.13
N LEU A 304 1.32 -18.85 -6.23
CA LEU A 304 1.13 -17.94 -5.11
C LEU A 304 -0.34 -17.77 -4.71
N ALA A 305 -1.25 -17.84 -5.68
CA ALA A 305 -2.69 -17.67 -5.48
C ALA A 305 -3.50 -18.76 -6.21
N PRO A 306 -3.46 -20.02 -5.75
CA PRO A 306 -4.02 -21.16 -6.48
C PRO A 306 -5.55 -21.14 -6.63
N THR A 307 -6.24 -20.36 -5.80
CA THR A 307 -7.69 -20.24 -5.82
C THR A 307 -8.20 -18.92 -6.40
N ASP A 308 -7.32 -18.04 -6.88
CA ASP A 308 -7.73 -16.77 -7.45
C ASP A 308 -8.41 -16.96 -8.81
N ALA A 309 -9.64 -16.45 -8.93
CA ALA A 309 -10.48 -16.60 -10.12
C ALA A 309 -9.90 -15.89 -11.35
N THR A 310 -9.18 -14.76 -11.14
CA THR A 310 -8.61 -13.98 -12.25
C THR A 310 -7.36 -14.68 -12.80
N VAL A 311 -6.53 -15.23 -11.93
CA VAL A 311 -5.37 -16.03 -12.33
C VAL A 311 -5.84 -17.28 -13.08
N ALA A 312 -6.85 -17.99 -12.58
CA ALA A 312 -7.42 -19.16 -13.25
C ALA A 312 -8.00 -18.81 -14.64
N LEU A 313 -8.73 -17.70 -14.74
CA LEU A 313 -9.26 -17.20 -16.01
C LEU A 313 -8.13 -16.96 -17.04
N ASN A 314 -7.09 -16.23 -16.63
CA ASN A 314 -5.98 -15.89 -17.52
C ASN A 314 -5.18 -17.13 -17.93
N LEU A 315 -4.97 -18.09 -17.03
CA LEU A 315 -4.29 -19.35 -17.33
C LEU A 315 -5.09 -20.17 -18.36
N ALA A 316 -6.39 -20.34 -18.14
CA ALA A 316 -7.26 -21.06 -19.06
C ALA A 316 -7.32 -20.37 -20.42
N LEU A 317 -7.35 -19.03 -20.43
CA LEU A 317 -7.35 -18.24 -21.66
C LEU A 317 -6.05 -18.44 -22.46
N ILE A 318 -4.89 -18.43 -21.82
CA ILE A 318 -3.62 -18.69 -22.51
C ILE A 318 -3.63 -20.08 -23.14
N TYR A 319 -4.05 -21.12 -22.43
CA TYR A 319 -4.17 -22.45 -23.00
C TYR A 319 -5.16 -22.49 -24.17
N TYR A 320 -6.27 -21.78 -24.08
CA TYR A 320 -7.21 -21.65 -25.21
C TYR A 320 -6.55 -21.01 -26.43
N VAL A 321 -5.87 -19.88 -26.26
CA VAL A 321 -5.17 -19.18 -27.35
C VAL A 321 -4.07 -20.04 -27.97
N GLN A 322 -3.41 -20.87 -27.19
CA GLN A 322 -2.44 -21.87 -27.68
C GLN A 322 -3.08 -23.12 -28.35
N GLY A 323 -4.41 -23.19 -28.38
CA GLY A 323 -5.15 -24.34 -28.93
C GLY A 323 -5.21 -25.56 -28.00
N ASN A 324 -4.66 -25.45 -26.77
CA ASN A 324 -4.70 -26.53 -25.80
C ASN A 324 -6.01 -26.53 -25.01
N HIS A 325 -7.11 -26.89 -25.68
CA HIS A 325 -8.44 -26.87 -25.08
C HIS A 325 -8.59 -27.86 -23.91
N ALA A 326 -7.82 -28.95 -23.89
CA ALA A 326 -7.84 -29.90 -22.79
C ALA A 326 -7.26 -29.31 -21.51
N ALA A 327 -6.11 -28.63 -21.57
CA ALA A 327 -5.51 -27.93 -20.43
C ALA A 327 -6.39 -26.76 -19.97
N SER A 328 -6.98 -26.02 -20.91
CA SER A 328 -7.93 -24.95 -20.59
C SER A 328 -9.13 -25.46 -19.75
N MET A 329 -9.75 -26.58 -20.17
CA MET A 329 -10.86 -27.20 -19.41
C MET A 329 -10.42 -27.69 -18.04
N ALA A 330 -9.24 -28.29 -17.93
CA ALA A 330 -8.72 -28.76 -16.64
C ALA A 330 -8.54 -27.63 -15.60
N VAL A 331 -8.36 -26.39 -16.05
CA VAL A 331 -8.34 -25.20 -15.19
C VAL A 331 -9.75 -24.66 -14.96
N LEU A 332 -10.59 -24.62 -15.99
CA LEU A 332 -11.92 -24.00 -15.91
C LEU A 332 -12.90 -24.77 -15.04
N GLU A 333 -12.96 -26.11 -15.16
CA GLU A 333 -13.94 -26.91 -14.41
C GLU A 333 -13.84 -26.71 -12.88
N PRO A 334 -12.66 -26.81 -12.24
CA PRO A 334 -12.54 -26.50 -10.81
C PRO A 334 -12.76 -25.02 -10.50
N ALA A 335 -12.33 -24.10 -11.39
CA ALA A 335 -12.48 -22.68 -11.17
C ALA A 335 -13.95 -22.22 -11.20
N CYS A 336 -14.76 -22.68 -12.17
CA CYS A 336 -16.20 -22.40 -12.22
C CYS A 336 -16.92 -22.99 -11.00
N SER A 337 -16.54 -24.21 -10.57
CA SER A 337 -17.11 -24.82 -9.36
C SER A 337 -16.80 -24.01 -8.09
N ALA A 338 -15.60 -23.47 -7.98
CA ALA A 338 -15.19 -22.63 -6.84
C ALA A 338 -15.79 -21.22 -6.90
N HIS A 339 -16.05 -20.70 -8.10
CA HIS A 339 -16.53 -19.34 -8.33
C HIS A 339 -17.80 -19.29 -9.21
N PRO A 340 -18.92 -19.87 -8.78
CA PRO A 340 -20.12 -20.06 -9.61
C PRO A 340 -20.83 -18.76 -10.04
N LYS A 341 -20.42 -17.63 -9.49
CA LYS A 341 -20.92 -16.29 -9.87
C LYS A 341 -19.95 -15.51 -10.76
N ASN A 342 -18.88 -16.12 -11.24
CA ASN A 342 -17.92 -15.48 -12.12
C ASN A 342 -18.32 -15.71 -13.59
N GLY A 343 -19.05 -14.76 -14.16
CA GLY A 343 -19.55 -14.86 -15.55
C GLY A 343 -18.44 -14.95 -16.61
N MET A 344 -17.22 -14.45 -16.34
CA MET A 344 -16.12 -14.56 -17.29
C MET A 344 -15.53 -15.97 -17.37
N LEU A 345 -15.50 -16.70 -16.26
CA LEU A 345 -15.13 -18.12 -16.24
C LEU A 345 -16.15 -18.95 -17.02
N GLU A 346 -17.45 -18.72 -16.79
CA GLU A 346 -18.54 -19.39 -17.53
C GLU A 346 -18.49 -19.06 -19.02
N PHE A 347 -18.24 -17.79 -19.37
CA PHE A 347 -18.05 -17.39 -20.76
C PHE A 347 -16.91 -18.17 -21.43
N LEU A 348 -15.72 -18.16 -20.81
CA LEU A 348 -14.57 -18.84 -21.40
C LEU A 348 -14.78 -20.38 -21.45
N MET A 349 -15.45 -20.96 -20.46
CA MET A 349 -15.83 -22.37 -20.49
C MET A 349 -16.73 -22.69 -21.70
N GLY A 350 -17.74 -21.87 -21.95
CA GLY A 350 -18.59 -22.01 -23.12
C GLY A 350 -17.83 -21.94 -24.45
N VAL A 351 -16.90 -20.98 -24.56
CA VAL A 351 -16.05 -20.85 -25.76
C VAL A 351 -15.15 -22.08 -25.96
N VAL A 352 -14.53 -22.58 -24.91
CA VAL A 352 -13.65 -23.78 -24.99
C VAL A 352 -14.45 -25.03 -25.32
N LEU A 353 -15.65 -25.22 -24.72
CA LEU A 353 -16.54 -26.33 -25.02
C LEU A 353 -17.02 -26.30 -26.49
N LYS A 354 -17.35 -25.13 -27.01
CA LYS A 354 -17.68 -24.92 -28.42
C LYS A 354 -16.52 -25.34 -29.35
N ALA A 355 -15.30 -24.96 -29.01
CA ALA A 355 -14.10 -25.35 -29.76
C ALA A 355 -13.82 -26.87 -29.71
N ARG A 356 -14.32 -27.56 -28.70
CA ARG A 356 -14.28 -29.02 -28.55
C ARG A 356 -15.45 -29.74 -29.18
N ASN A 357 -16.38 -29.03 -29.82
CA ASN A 357 -17.64 -29.54 -30.36
C ASN A 357 -18.65 -30.11 -29.31
N GLU A 358 -18.53 -29.67 -28.06
CA GLU A 358 -19.44 -30.03 -26.96
C GLU A 358 -20.60 -29.02 -26.87
N ASN A 359 -21.33 -28.82 -27.97
CA ASN A 359 -22.30 -27.75 -28.17
C ASN A 359 -23.38 -27.63 -27.08
N PRO A 360 -24.00 -28.69 -26.56
CA PRO A 360 -25.05 -28.54 -25.52
C PRO A 360 -24.49 -27.94 -24.23
N ARG A 361 -23.30 -28.38 -23.80
CA ARG A 361 -22.62 -27.84 -22.61
C ARG A 361 -22.12 -26.39 -22.84
N ALA A 362 -21.70 -26.08 -24.10
CA ALA A 362 -21.30 -24.76 -24.48
C ALA A 362 -22.44 -23.73 -24.39
N GLU A 363 -23.64 -24.11 -24.87
CA GLU A 363 -24.85 -23.29 -24.78
C GLU A 363 -25.28 -23.06 -23.33
N GLU A 364 -25.21 -24.09 -22.49
CA GLU A 364 -25.47 -23.96 -21.05
C GLU A 364 -24.54 -22.96 -20.39
N ALA A 365 -23.22 -23.12 -20.57
CA ALA A 365 -22.20 -22.23 -19.96
C ALA A 365 -22.34 -20.79 -20.47
N THR A 366 -22.52 -20.57 -21.77
CA THR A 366 -22.73 -19.21 -22.32
C THR A 366 -24.06 -18.61 -21.88
N GLY A 367 -25.10 -19.45 -21.69
CA GLY A 367 -26.38 -19.05 -21.11
C GLY A 367 -26.21 -18.56 -19.66
N GLU A 368 -25.41 -19.26 -18.86
CA GLU A 368 -25.13 -18.86 -17.49
C GLU A 368 -24.29 -17.55 -17.46
N ALA A 369 -23.28 -17.43 -18.32
CA ALA A 369 -22.53 -16.20 -18.47
C ALA A 369 -23.43 -14.98 -18.78
N ARG A 370 -24.42 -15.13 -19.67
CA ARG A 370 -25.42 -14.08 -19.97
C ARG A 370 -26.27 -13.71 -18.76
N LYS A 371 -26.73 -14.69 -17.98
CA LYS A 371 -27.47 -14.44 -16.71
C LYS A 371 -26.62 -13.68 -15.70
N LEU A 372 -25.31 -13.92 -15.68
CA LEU A 372 -24.35 -13.22 -14.85
C LEU A 372 -23.91 -11.86 -15.44
N GLY A 373 -24.57 -11.38 -16.48
CA GLY A 373 -24.40 -10.05 -17.03
C GLY A 373 -23.28 -9.92 -18.09
N ILE A 374 -22.73 -11.03 -18.56
CA ILE A 374 -21.70 -11.01 -19.63
C ILE A 374 -22.36 -10.75 -21.00
N LYS A 375 -21.83 -9.79 -21.72
CA LYS A 375 -22.23 -9.50 -23.10
C LYS A 375 -21.50 -10.44 -24.07
N VAL A 376 -21.94 -11.72 -24.10
CA VAL A 376 -21.28 -12.81 -24.84
C VAL A 376 -21.04 -12.45 -26.29
N ASP A 377 -22.07 -11.98 -26.99
CA ASP A 377 -21.98 -11.70 -28.44
C ASP A 377 -20.96 -10.58 -28.76
N ARG A 378 -20.76 -9.65 -27.83
CA ARG A 378 -19.73 -8.63 -27.96
C ARG A 378 -18.33 -9.22 -27.79
N LEU A 379 -18.12 -10.04 -26.75
CA LEU A 379 -16.82 -10.67 -26.48
C LEU A 379 -16.41 -11.64 -27.59
N GLU A 380 -17.36 -12.42 -28.14
CA GLU A 380 -17.07 -13.32 -29.26
C GLU A 380 -16.59 -12.59 -30.53
N ALA A 381 -16.90 -11.32 -30.68
CA ALA A 381 -16.43 -10.48 -31.77
C ALA A 381 -15.05 -9.84 -31.52
N GLU A 382 -14.51 -9.95 -30.31
CA GLU A 382 -13.22 -9.37 -29.91
C GLU A 382 -12.08 -10.40 -30.02
N ASP A 383 -10.83 -9.91 -30.11
CA ASP A 383 -9.65 -10.79 -29.98
C ASP A 383 -9.65 -11.45 -28.60
N PRO A 384 -9.52 -12.79 -28.52
CA PRO A 384 -9.52 -13.50 -27.25
C PRO A 384 -8.51 -12.98 -26.23
N ARG A 385 -7.36 -12.47 -26.67
CA ARG A 385 -6.35 -11.88 -25.79
C ARG A 385 -6.90 -10.69 -24.98
N GLY A 386 -7.87 -9.96 -25.50
CA GLY A 386 -8.60 -8.89 -24.84
C GLY A 386 -9.52 -9.34 -23.70
N TRP A 387 -9.84 -10.66 -23.60
CA TRP A 387 -10.63 -11.19 -22.50
C TRP A 387 -9.81 -11.34 -21.20
N SER A 388 -8.49 -11.23 -21.28
CA SER A 388 -7.61 -11.27 -20.11
C SER A 388 -7.89 -10.14 -19.12
N ARG A 389 -7.65 -10.39 -17.85
CA ARG A 389 -7.96 -9.45 -16.76
C ARG A 389 -6.72 -9.15 -15.92
N VAL A 390 -6.47 -7.88 -15.68
CA VAL A 390 -5.48 -7.41 -14.72
C VAL A 390 -6.05 -7.46 -13.29
N ILE A 391 -5.15 -7.55 -12.32
CA ILE A 391 -5.48 -7.49 -10.89
C ILE A 391 -5.17 -6.09 -10.38
N PHE A 392 -6.16 -5.44 -9.77
CA PHE A 392 -6.07 -4.10 -9.19
C PHE A 392 -5.83 -4.11 -7.67
N SER A 393 -5.54 -5.28 -7.06
CA SER A 393 -5.25 -5.37 -5.63
C SER A 393 -3.91 -4.71 -5.30
N LEU A 394 -3.90 -3.97 -4.19
CA LEU A 394 -2.72 -3.34 -3.60
C LEU A 394 -2.29 -4.05 -2.30
N ASP A 395 -2.86 -5.21 -1.99
CA ASP A 395 -2.64 -5.90 -0.71
C ASP A 395 -1.17 -6.24 -0.49
N ASP A 396 -0.46 -6.62 -1.56
CA ASP A 396 0.97 -6.96 -1.54
C ASP A 396 1.90 -5.73 -1.33
N PHE A 397 1.37 -4.51 -1.48
CA PHE A 397 2.10 -3.25 -1.29
C PHE A 397 1.76 -2.55 0.04
N SER A 398 0.97 -3.20 0.87
CA SER A 398 0.49 -2.68 2.15
C SER A 398 1.37 -3.09 3.33
N GLN A 399 2.57 -3.65 3.07
CA GLN A 399 3.53 -4.09 4.08
C GLN A 399 4.59 -3.04 4.40
#